data_8d077ceaecd390eba77b7808fca7ff93
#
_entry.id   8d077ceaecd390eba77b7808fca7ff93
#
_cell.length_a   1.000
_cell.length_b   1.000
_cell.length_c   1.000
_cell.angle_alpha   90.00
_cell.angle_beta   90.00
_cell.angle_gamma   90.00
#
_symmetry.space_group_name_H-M   'P 1'
#
loop_
_entity.id
_entity.type
_entity.pdbx_description
1 polymer ?
#
loop_
_entity_poly.entity_id
_entity_poly.type
_entity_poly.pdbx_seq_one_letter_code
_entity_poly.pdbx_strand_id
1 'polypeptide(L)'
;RAFDMCRDPKEALEQIIELGCTRILTSGQEATAVQGIPLLKELVEQADGRIIIMPGCGVNPNNILQIAEETGACEFHFSGRSSYESGMIYRNPKVSMGGTVKIEEYQKDVTNPEIVKEAVSVLKQKDEKEEAVEKKNKESRSKSKKKKTDDDDDELD
;
A
#
# COMPACT_ATOMS: atom_id res chain seq x y z
N ARG A 1 -4.62 -11.79 8.70
CA ARG A 1 -5.96 -11.75 8.09
C ARG A 1 -7.14 -11.84 9.08
N ALA A 2 -6.92 -11.81 10.40
CA ALA A 2 -8.02 -11.87 11.38
C ALA A 2 -8.98 -10.67 11.20
N PHE A 3 -8.44 -9.48 10.94
CA PHE A 3 -9.22 -8.28 10.68
C PHE A 3 -10.16 -8.43 9.48
N ASP A 4 -9.73 -9.10 8.41
CA ASP A 4 -10.56 -9.33 7.22
C ASP A 4 -11.75 -10.26 7.47
N MET A 5 -11.80 -10.94 8.62
CA MET A 5 -12.87 -11.86 9.01
C MET A 5 -13.81 -11.25 10.06
N CYS A 6 -13.60 -10.02 10.50
CA CYS A 6 -14.49 -9.37 11.46
C CYS A 6 -15.81 -8.96 10.78
N ARG A 7 -16.86 -8.86 11.61
CA ARG A 7 -18.19 -8.48 11.13
C ARG A 7 -18.30 -7.00 10.76
N ASP A 8 -17.72 -6.14 11.59
CA ASP A 8 -17.74 -4.70 11.42
C ASP A 8 -16.30 -4.16 11.46
N PRO A 9 -15.70 -3.83 10.30
CA PRO A 9 -14.33 -3.36 10.24
C PRO A 9 -14.14 -1.97 10.84
N LYS A 10 -15.16 -1.13 10.86
CA LYS A 10 -15.08 0.23 11.44
C LYS A 10 -15.07 0.19 12.97
N GLU A 11 -15.91 -0.64 13.56
CA GLU A 11 -15.89 -0.89 15.00
C GLU A 11 -14.58 -1.58 15.42
N ALA A 12 -14.15 -2.61 14.67
CA ALA A 12 -12.92 -3.32 14.94
C ALA A 12 -11.67 -2.40 14.86
N LEU A 13 -11.66 -1.43 13.95
CA LEU A 13 -10.61 -0.44 13.85
C LEU A 13 -10.46 0.37 15.16
N GLU A 14 -11.56 0.89 15.70
CA GLU A 14 -11.52 1.66 16.95
C GLU A 14 -11.04 0.80 18.13
N GLN A 15 -11.56 -0.42 18.25
CA GLN A 15 -11.13 -1.36 19.30
C GLN A 15 -9.61 -1.66 19.21
N ILE A 16 -9.06 -1.83 18.01
CA ILE A 16 -7.64 -2.09 17.80
C ILE A 16 -6.79 -0.85 18.13
N ILE A 17 -7.28 0.35 17.84
CA ILE A 17 -6.64 1.61 18.23
C ILE A 17 -6.61 1.73 19.76
N GLU A 18 -7.73 1.46 20.45
CA GLU A 18 -7.81 1.48 21.92
C GLU A 18 -6.85 0.48 22.59
N LEU A 19 -6.62 -0.67 21.94
CA LEU A 19 -5.64 -1.67 22.38
C LEU A 19 -4.18 -1.23 22.19
N GLY A 20 -3.93 -0.10 21.56
CA GLY A 20 -2.60 0.46 21.33
C GLY A 20 -1.82 -0.23 20.21
N CYS A 21 -2.49 -0.91 19.28
CA CYS A 21 -1.83 -1.46 18.10
C CYS A 21 -1.36 -0.33 17.18
N THR A 22 -0.25 -0.55 16.48
CA THR A 22 0.36 0.45 15.60
C THR A 22 0.05 0.24 14.13
N ARG A 23 -0.34 -0.97 13.72
CA ARG A 23 -0.59 -1.35 12.32
C ARG A 23 -1.71 -2.37 12.21
N ILE A 24 -2.47 -2.30 11.13
CA ILE A 24 -3.43 -3.33 10.71
C ILE A 24 -3.08 -3.78 9.30
N LEU A 25 -2.76 -5.07 9.14
CA LEU A 25 -2.63 -5.72 7.83
C LEU A 25 -4.02 -6.19 7.38
N THR A 26 -4.49 -5.67 6.25
CA THR A 26 -5.82 -6.00 5.72
C THR A 26 -5.85 -5.97 4.18
N SER A 27 -6.75 -6.74 3.60
CA SER A 27 -7.10 -6.69 2.18
C SER A 27 -8.38 -5.89 1.92
N GLY A 28 -8.92 -5.19 2.93
CA GLY A 28 -10.22 -4.53 2.84
C GLY A 28 -11.38 -5.52 2.80
N GLN A 29 -11.27 -6.65 3.52
CA GLN A 29 -12.24 -7.76 3.59
C GLN A 29 -12.53 -8.44 2.23
N GLU A 30 -11.69 -8.20 1.23
CA GLU A 30 -11.79 -8.79 -0.11
C GLU A 30 -10.70 -9.82 -0.36
N ALA A 31 -10.81 -10.55 -1.48
CA ALA A 31 -9.84 -11.54 -1.88
C ALA A 31 -8.45 -10.94 -2.15
N THR A 32 -8.41 -9.70 -2.67
CA THR A 32 -7.19 -8.94 -2.93
C THR A 32 -7.31 -7.50 -2.45
N ALA A 33 -6.17 -6.85 -2.16
CA ALA A 33 -6.13 -5.45 -1.79
C ALA A 33 -6.69 -4.51 -2.88
N VAL A 34 -6.54 -4.85 -4.16
CA VAL A 34 -7.13 -4.07 -5.27
C VAL A 34 -8.65 -4.07 -5.20
N GLN A 35 -9.27 -5.23 -4.95
CA GLN A 35 -10.72 -5.33 -4.79
C GLN A 35 -11.20 -4.62 -3.53
N GLY A 36 -10.39 -4.60 -2.47
CA GLY A 36 -10.68 -3.96 -1.20
C GLY A 36 -10.41 -2.46 -1.14
N ILE A 37 -9.97 -1.81 -2.22
CA ILE A 37 -9.66 -0.37 -2.26
C ILE A 37 -10.78 0.49 -1.63
N PRO A 38 -12.08 0.27 -1.91
CA PRO A 38 -13.12 1.11 -1.32
C PRO A 38 -13.10 1.10 0.21
N LEU A 39 -13.03 -0.09 0.84
CA LEU A 39 -12.98 -0.19 2.29
C LEU A 39 -11.62 0.25 2.85
N LEU A 40 -10.51 -0.07 2.17
CA LEU A 40 -9.18 0.38 2.59
C LEU A 40 -9.10 1.91 2.68
N LYS A 41 -9.68 2.63 1.72
CA LYS A 41 -9.78 4.09 1.74
C LYS A 41 -10.55 4.58 2.96
N GLU A 42 -11.75 4.04 3.20
CA GLU A 42 -12.56 4.40 4.36
C GLU A 42 -11.82 4.16 5.69
N LEU A 43 -11.08 3.07 5.80
CA LEU A 43 -10.30 2.74 6.99
C LEU A 43 -9.11 3.70 7.18
N VAL A 44 -8.42 4.10 6.11
CA VAL A 44 -7.34 5.09 6.17
C VAL A 44 -7.88 6.45 6.62
N GLU A 45 -9.01 6.88 6.05
CA GLU A 45 -9.69 8.12 6.43
C GLU A 45 -10.14 8.09 7.90
N GLN A 46 -10.78 7.01 8.35
CA GLN A 46 -11.23 6.85 9.73
C GLN A 46 -10.07 6.75 10.72
N ALA A 47 -8.97 6.09 10.33
CA ALA A 47 -7.78 5.95 11.16
C ALA A 47 -7.17 7.31 11.51
N ASP A 48 -7.22 8.30 10.61
CA ASP A 48 -6.74 9.67 10.79
C ASP A 48 -5.35 9.74 11.46
N GLY A 49 -4.43 8.90 10.99
CA GLY A 49 -3.06 8.81 11.50
C GLY A 49 -2.90 8.14 12.88
N ARG A 50 -3.98 7.72 13.55
CA ARG A 50 -3.92 7.06 14.86
C ARG A 50 -3.34 5.64 14.78
N ILE A 51 -3.48 5.00 13.64
CA ILE A 51 -2.96 3.66 13.33
C ILE A 51 -2.66 3.57 11.84
N ILE A 52 -1.67 2.76 11.46
CA ILE A 52 -1.31 2.56 10.06
C ILE A 52 -2.16 1.44 9.47
N ILE A 53 -2.89 1.73 8.41
CA ILE A 53 -3.55 0.72 7.59
C ILE A 53 -2.56 0.26 6.52
N MET A 54 -2.23 -1.02 6.53
CA MET A 54 -1.24 -1.64 5.65
C MET A 54 -1.93 -2.61 4.69
N PRO A 55 -2.23 -2.20 3.43
CA PRO A 55 -2.80 -3.08 2.43
C PRO A 55 -1.92 -4.28 2.15
N GLY A 56 -2.52 -5.46 2.06
CA GLY A 56 -1.86 -6.70 1.71
C GLY A 56 -2.78 -7.66 0.98
N CYS A 57 -2.24 -8.78 0.52
CA CYS A 57 -2.89 -9.76 -0.36
C CYS A 57 -2.94 -9.30 -1.82
N GLY A 58 -2.06 -9.89 -2.64
CA GLY A 58 -1.96 -9.61 -4.07
C GLY A 58 -1.29 -8.28 -4.44
N VAL A 59 -0.73 -7.55 -3.47
CA VAL A 59 0.08 -6.36 -3.74
C VAL A 59 1.36 -6.75 -4.48
N ASN A 60 1.69 -5.98 -5.52
CA ASN A 60 2.87 -6.18 -6.36
C ASN A 60 3.25 -4.86 -7.06
N PRO A 61 4.41 -4.76 -7.76
CA PRO A 61 4.85 -3.51 -8.39
C PRO A 61 3.85 -2.91 -9.39
N ASN A 62 3.00 -3.74 -10.03
CA ASN A 62 2.06 -3.26 -11.05
C ASN A 62 0.80 -2.60 -10.46
N ASN A 63 0.47 -2.87 -9.19
CA ASN A 63 -0.76 -2.37 -8.56
C ASN A 63 -0.52 -1.53 -7.30
N ILE A 64 0.69 -1.53 -6.75
CA ILE A 64 1.00 -0.83 -5.49
C ILE A 64 0.77 0.68 -5.60
N LEU A 65 1.07 1.28 -6.76
CA LEU A 65 0.84 2.70 -7.00
C LEU A 65 -0.66 3.03 -7.01
N GLN A 66 -1.46 2.24 -7.72
CA GLN A 66 -2.92 2.40 -7.72
C GLN A 66 -3.50 2.33 -6.31
N ILE A 67 -3.09 1.30 -5.53
CA ILE A 67 -3.57 1.16 -4.15
C ILE A 67 -3.17 2.38 -3.31
N ALA A 68 -1.92 2.86 -3.45
CA ALA A 68 -1.43 4.03 -2.73
C ALA A 68 -2.22 5.31 -3.06
N GLU A 69 -2.46 5.56 -4.35
CA GLU A 69 -3.16 6.76 -4.81
C GLU A 69 -4.64 6.76 -4.44
N GLU A 70 -5.32 5.62 -4.58
CA GLU A 70 -6.76 5.52 -4.34
C GLU A 70 -7.12 5.42 -2.85
N THR A 71 -6.24 4.86 -2.01
CA THR A 71 -6.51 4.66 -0.57
C THR A 71 -5.86 5.69 0.34
N GLY A 72 -4.75 6.30 -0.08
CA GLY A 72 -3.90 7.12 0.79
C GLY A 72 -3.01 6.31 1.74
N ALA A 73 -2.96 4.98 1.62
CA ALA A 73 -2.07 4.15 2.41
C ALA A 73 -0.59 4.43 2.08
N CYS A 74 0.26 4.43 3.11
CA CYS A 74 1.69 4.71 3.00
C CYS A 74 2.60 3.51 3.31
N GLU A 75 2.06 2.42 3.87
CA GLU A 75 2.79 1.17 4.09
C GLU A 75 2.06 0.01 3.41
N PHE A 76 2.82 -0.93 2.83
CA PHE A 76 2.27 -2.06 2.05
C PHE A 76 2.94 -3.36 2.44
N HIS A 77 2.19 -4.45 2.39
CA HIS A 77 2.69 -5.79 2.62
C HIS A 77 2.59 -6.63 1.34
N PHE A 78 3.70 -7.20 0.89
CA PHE A 78 3.73 -8.15 -0.20
C PHE A 78 4.91 -9.13 -0.06
N SER A 79 4.82 -10.28 -0.72
CA SER A 79 5.85 -11.32 -0.61
C SER A 79 7.04 -11.13 -1.57
N GLY A 80 6.82 -10.45 -2.67
CA GLY A 80 7.85 -10.24 -3.71
C GLY A 80 8.48 -11.53 -4.22
N ARG A 81 7.69 -12.62 -4.31
CA ARG A 81 8.22 -13.97 -4.58
C ARG A 81 8.49 -14.21 -6.06
N SER A 82 9.57 -14.96 -6.30
CA SER A 82 9.80 -15.70 -7.55
C SER A 82 9.95 -17.17 -7.25
N SER A 83 9.44 -18.02 -8.13
CA SER A 83 9.58 -19.47 -8.03
C SER A 83 10.81 -19.94 -8.77
N TYR A 84 11.59 -20.78 -8.13
CA TYR A 84 12.80 -21.39 -8.69
C TYR A 84 12.69 -22.91 -8.63
N GLU A 85 13.23 -23.57 -9.65
CA GLU A 85 13.35 -25.01 -9.69
C GLU A 85 14.21 -25.51 -8.51
N SER A 86 13.77 -26.60 -7.88
CA SER A 86 14.56 -27.31 -6.87
C SER A 86 15.79 -27.94 -7.51
N GLY A 87 16.93 -27.88 -6.85
CA GLY A 87 18.16 -28.58 -7.25
C GLY A 87 18.11 -30.11 -7.07
N MET A 88 16.96 -30.69 -6.70
CA MET A 88 16.81 -32.15 -6.56
C MET A 88 16.91 -32.81 -7.94
N ILE A 89 17.83 -33.79 -8.04
CA ILE A 89 18.03 -34.57 -9.26
C ILE A 89 16.95 -35.66 -9.38
N TYR A 90 16.73 -36.40 -8.30
CA TYR A 90 15.69 -37.42 -8.27
C TYR A 90 14.31 -36.80 -8.02
N ARG A 91 13.32 -37.19 -8.83
CA ARG A 91 11.94 -36.75 -8.71
C ARG A 91 11.01 -37.98 -8.74
N ASN A 92 10.10 -38.06 -7.76
CA ASN A 92 9.09 -39.11 -7.74
C ASN A 92 7.74 -38.59 -8.28
N PRO A 93 7.34 -38.94 -9.50
CA PRO A 93 6.09 -38.45 -10.09
C PRO A 93 4.83 -39.13 -9.54
N LYS A 94 4.99 -40.18 -8.71
CA LYS A 94 3.88 -41.01 -8.21
C LYS A 94 3.32 -40.52 -6.87
N VAL A 95 4.05 -39.67 -6.15
CA VAL A 95 3.68 -39.21 -4.81
C VAL A 95 3.63 -37.71 -4.78
N SER A 96 2.55 -37.16 -4.20
CA SER A 96 2.46 -35.75 -3.86
C SER A 96 2.38 -35.60 -2.34
N MET A 97 3.21 -34.72 -1.77
CA MET A 97 3.17 -34.40 -0.35
C MET A 97 1.95 -33.55 0.01
N GLY A 98 1.30 -32.92 -0.96
CA GLY A 98 0.02 -32.22 -0.82
C GLY A 98 -1.20 -33.14 -0.66
N GLY A 99 -1.03 -34.45 -0.74
CA GLY A 99 -2.13 -35.42 -0.69
C GLY A 99 -3.11 -35.22 -1.84
N THR A 100 -4.35 -34.78 -1.53
CA THR A 100 -5.38 -34.50 -2.53
C THR A 100 -5.21 -33.12 -3.19
N VAL A 101 -4.40 -32.24 -2.61
CA VAL A 101 -4.09 -30.91 -3.16
C VAL A 101 -2.84 -31.00 -4.01
N LYS A 102 -2.94 -30.61 -5.27
CA LYS A 102 -1.80 -30.57 -6.18
C LYS A 102 -0.88 -29.38 -5.81
N ILE A 103 0.34 -29.68 -5.42
CA ILE A 103 1.38 -28.69 -5.14
C ILE A 103 2.58 -28.93 -6.07
N GLU A 104 3.35 -27.86 -6.32
CA GLU A 104 4.58 -27.95 -7.13
C GLU A 104 5.76 -28.36 -6.22
N GLU A 105 5.92 -29.67 -6.04
CA GLU A 105 6.85 -30.31 -5.09
C GLU A 105 8.32 -29.89 -5.29
N TYR A 106 8.68 -29.49 -6.50
CA TYR A 106 10.06 -29.23 -6.92
C TYR A 106 10.31 -27.76 -7.22
N GLN A 107 9.42 -26.89 -6.79
CA GLN A 107 9.61 -25.44 -6.83
C GLN A 107 9.84 -24.87 -5.42
N LYS A 108 10.63 -23.81 -5.36
CA LYS A 108 10.91 -23.05 -4.15
C LYS A 108 10.53 -21.59 -4.38
N ASP A 109 9.65 -21.08 -3.56
CA ASP A 109 9.35 -19.66 -3.56
C ASP A 109 10.34 -18.92 -2.68
N VAL A 110 10.98 -17.92 -3.24
CA VAL A 110 11.97 -17.07 -2.56
C VAL A 110 11.63 -15.62 -2.83
N THR A 111 11.78 -14.76 -1.84
CA THR A 111 11.65 -13.31 -2.06
C THR A 111 12.72 -12.84 -3.02
N ASN A 112 12.31 -12.19 -4.11
CA ASN A 112 13.19 -11.70 -5.15
C ASN A 112 13.53 -10.22 -4.90
N PRO A 113 14.82 -9.88 -4.67
CA PRO A 113 15.22 -8.50 -4.40
C PRO A 113 14.85 -7.51 -5.51
N GLU A 114 14.85 -7.95 -6.77
CA GLU A 114 14.53 -7.07 -7.91
C GLU A 114 13.05 -6.66 -7.89
N ILE A 115 12.14 -7.58 -7.55
CA ILE A 115 10.71 -7.27 -7.40
C ILE A 115 10.50 -6.27 -6.25
N VAL A 116 11.22 -6.45 -5.15
CA VAL A 116 11.15 -5.50 -4.02
C VAL A 116 11.68 -4.13 -4.43
N LYS A 117 12.80 -4.09 -5.12
CA LYS A 117 13.42 -2.85 -5.62
C LYS A 117 12.50 -2.11 -6.60
N GLU A 118 11.83 -2.84 -7.50
CA GLU A 118 10.86 -2.28 -8.44
C GLU A 118 9.69 -1.63 -7.69
N ALA A 119 9.07 -2.32 -6.71
CA ALA A 119 7.98 -1.76 -5.92
C ALA A 119 8.38 -0.49 -5.16
N VAL A 120 9.58 -0.49 -4.55
CA VAL A 120 10.12 0.70 -3.86
C VAL A 120 10.37 1.85 -4.84
N SER A 121 10.87 1.56 -6.04
CA SER A 121 11.12 2.58 -7.06
C SER A 121 9.82 3.24 -7.53
N VAL A 122 8.77 2.46 -7.72
CA VAL A 122 7.44 2.96 -8.12
C VAL A 122 6.86 3.92 -7.08
N LEU A 123 6.95 3.58 -5.79
CA LEU A 123 6.47 4.44 -4.71
C LEU A 123 7.30 5.73 -4.56
N LYS A 124 8.61 5.66 -4.66
CA LYS A 124 9.48 6.85 -4.61
C LYS A 124 9.17 7.87 -5.70
N GLN A 125 8.86 7.41 -6.92
CA GLN A 125 8.46 8.30 -8.01
C GLN A 125 7.15 9.05 -7.73
N LYS A 126 6.25 8.45 -6.96
CA LYS A 126 5.04 9.13 -6.48
C LYS A 126 5.39 10.26 -5.52
N ASP A 127 6.17 9.96 -4.48
CA ASP A 127 6.56 10.93 -3.46
C ASP A 127 7.26 12.14 -4.09
N GLU A 128 8.20 11.92 -5.01
CA GLU A 128 8.90 12.98 -5.74
C GLU A 128 7.96 13.88 -6.56
N LYS A 129 6.93 13.29 -7.18
CA LYS A 129 5.91 14.06 -7.92
C LYS A 129 5.02 14.89 -7.01
N GLU A 130 4.60 14.33 -5.88
CA GLU A 130 3.77 15.03 -4.89
C GLU A 130 4.54 16.21 -4.28
N GLU A 131 5.79 16.02 -3.90
CA GLU A 131 6.66 17.11 -3.42
C GLU A 131 6.87 18.21 -4.46
N ALA A 132 7.06 17.84 -5.73
CA ALA A 132 7.24 18.81 -6.81
C ALA A 132 5.97 19.66 -7.03
N VAL A 133 4.79 19.05 -6.93
CA VAL A 133 3.50 19.75 -7.03
C VAL A 133 3.29 20.68 -5.84
N GLU A 134 3.61 20.22 -4.63
CA GLU A 134 3.47 21.03 -3.42
C GLU A 134 4.39 22.27 -3.44
N LYS A 135 5.63 22.11 -3.89
CA LYS A 135 6.59 23.24 -4.06
C LYS A 135 6.05 24.28 -5.04
N LYS A 136 5.54 23.83 -6.21
CA LYS A 136 4.93 24.75 -7.19
C LYS A 136 3.73 25.50 -6.65
N ASN A 137 2.87 24.84 -5.87
CA ASN A 137 1.71 25.44 -5.26
C ASN A 137 2.09 26.47 -4.17
N LYS A 138 3.14 26.21 -3.37
CA LYS A 138 3.67 27.17 -2.39
C LYS A 138 4.25 28.42 -3.07
N GLU A 139 5.00 28.25 -4.15
CA GLU A 139 5.55 29.37 -4.94
C GLU A 139 4.48 30.23 -5.61
N SER A 140 3.43 29.63 -6.16
CA SER A 140 2.32 30.36 -6.77
C SER A 140 1.53 31.17 -5.73
N ARG A 141 1.30 30.61 -4.54
CA ARG A 141 0.63 31.31 -3.43
C ARG A 141 1.47 32.47 -2.88
N SER A 142 2.80 32.35 -2.85
CA SER A 142 3.69 33.42 -2.40
C SER A 142 3.71 34.59 -3.40
N LYS A 143 3.69 34.30 -4.72
CA LYS A 143 3.63 35.31 -5.77
C LYS A 143 2.30 36.07 -5.81
N SER A 144 1.18 35.39 -5.54
CA SER A 144 -0.14 36.04 -5.50
C SER A 144 -0.32 36.94 -4.27
N LYS A 145 0.30 36.59 -3.13
CA LYS A 145 0.31 37.47 -1.93
C LYS A 145 1.14 38.73 -2.16
N LYS A 146 2.28 38.63 -2.84
CA LYS A 146 3.16 39.78 -3.11
C LYS A 146 2.53 40.80 -4.07
N LYS A 147 1.72 40.31 -5.03
CA LYS A 147 1.02 41.18 -5.98
C LYS A 147 -0.16 41.94 -5.37
N LYS A 148 -0.71 41.48 -4.23
CA LYS A 148 -1.80 42.16 -3.51
C LYS A 148 -1.33 43.28 -2.57
N THR A 149 -0.06 43.23 -2.17
CA THR A 149 0.53 44.29 -1.33
C THR A 149 1.07 45.47 -2.13
N ASP A 150 1.38 45.27 -3.41
CA ASP A 150 1.90 46.33 -4.29
C ASP A 150 0.76 47.19 -4.93
N ASP A 151 -0.50 46.70 -4.91
CA ASP A 151 -1.67 47.41 -5.46
C ASP A 151 -2.38 48.30 -4.40
N ASP A 152 -2.07 48.17 -3.11
CA ASP A 152 -2.71 48.92 -2.02
C ASP A 152 -1.93 50.22 -1.60
N ASP A 153 -0.75 50.47 -2.17
CA ASP A 153 0.08 51.66 -1.83
C ASP A 153 -0.06 52.83 -2.84
N ASP A 154 -0.87 52.74 -3.90
CA ASP A 154 -1.02 53.76 -4.91
C ASP A 154 -2.32 54.61 -4.83
N GLU A 155 -3.10 54.51 -3.73
CA GLU A 155 -4.29 55.38 -3.51
C GLU A 155 -4.16 56.27 -2.26
N LEU A 156 -3.10 57.10 -2.21
CA LEU A 156 -3.03 58.20 -1.26
C LEU A 156 -2.14 59.33 -1.84
N ASP A 157 -2.70 60.11 -2.78
CA ASP A 157 -2.31 61.51 -3.02
C ASP A 157 -3.52 62.31 -3.56
#